data_63b17b8ced1153e84bbbe7761fa7b084
#
_entry.id   63b17b8ced1153e84bbbe7761fa7b084
#
_cell.length_a   1.000
_cell.length_b   1.000
_cell.length_c   1.000
_cell.angle_alpha   90.00
_cell.angle_beta   90.00
_cell.angle_gamma   90.00
#
_symmetry.space_group_name_H-M   'P 1'
#
loop_
_entity.id
_entity.type
_entity.pdbx_description
1 polymer ?
#
loop_
_entity_poly.entity_id
_entity_poly.type
_entity_poly.pdbx_seq_one_letter_code
_entity_poly.pdbx_strand_id
1 'polypeptide(L)'
;MASLRQGCGDLRGLVSTFTQSCQGSLNEARGQVSWALGALSVSEAGPQLPEKQQGPPPGCPGRILELKGNIRVLCRLRPGTPSSLVSSEPGLDGSVTTCYRGHRRRFRLDWVFPPDASQEEVFRELEPAVLSCLRGYSVCIFTYGQTGTGKTYSMEGPPEDPGIAPRALQSLFREMRTGGQHQVTLSMVEIYNEAVRDLLAPGPPERLAVRQGPAGQGGIQVAGLTYWDVPNLETLHQMLSLGRSNRATAATAMNQHSSRSHALVTLTLQAASSTRGSGTTGTLHLVDLAGSERAWKAGGVCRARGDPDDAQRLREARTINRSLLALGGVMTALRSRRAHVPFRDSQLTRLLQPALGPGATAVLLLQISTRPEDLGETVCSLKFAERVGQVELGPARRRRARRSGTPSSLSTDTPLTGTPCTPTPSPGSPPSPGPDSGSSSALVPQEDLLS
;
A
#
# COMPACT_ATOMS: atom_id res chain seq x y z
N MET A 1 -35.12 -48.11 -27.77
CA MET A 1 -33.92 -48.42 -28.59
C MET A 1 -33.61 -47.28 -29.57
N ALA A 2 -34.55 -46.66 -30.24
CA ALA A 2 -34.28 -45.53 -31.16
C ALA A 2 -33.78 -44.28 -30.44
N SER A 3 -34.34 -43.92 -29.29
CA SER A 3 -33.97 -42.73 -28.52
C SER A 3 -32.53 -42.78 -27.96
N LEU A 4 -32.04 -43.97 -27.60
CA LEU A 4 -30.65 -44.17 -27.13
C LEU A 4 -29.62 -44.05 -28.26
N ARG A 5 -29.99 -44.39 -29.49
CA ARG A 5 -29.10 -44.23 -30.65
C ARG A 5 -28.99 -42.77 -31.07
N GLN A 6 -30.02 -41.97 -30.91
CA GLN A 6 -30.03 -40.54 -31.22
C GLN A 6 -29.15 -39.77 -30.19
N GLY A 7 -29.29 -40.06 -28.89
CA GLY A 7 -28.46 -39.44 -27.85
C GLY A 7 -26.97 -39.79 -27.97
N CYS A 8 -26.60 -41.00 -28.46
CA CYS A 8 -25.20 -41.34 -28.76
C CYS A 8 -24.63 -40.59 -29.98
N GLY A 9 -25.50 -40.29 -30.99
CA GLY A 9 -25.11 -39.46 -32.14
C GLY A 9 -24.76 -38.04 -31.73
N ASP A 10 -25.63 -37.43 -30.93
CA ASP A 10 -25.46 -36.05 -30.44
C ASP A 10 -24.21 -35.89 -29.53
N LEU A 11 -23.92 -36.86 -28.66
CA LEU A 11 -22.70 -36.88 -27.87
C LEU A 11 -21.44 -37.02 -28.72
N ARG A 12 -21.45 -37.82 -29.76
CA ARG A 12 -20.29 -37.92 -30.69
C ARG A 12 -20.09 -36.61 -31.46
N GLY A 13 -21.14 -35.92 -31.86
CA GLY A 13 -21.08 -34.59 -32.49
C GLY A 13 -20.44 -33.56 -31.56
N LEU A 14 -20.89 -33.49 -30.30
CA LEU A 14 -20.35 -32.58 -29.28
C LEU A 14 -18.88 -32.85 -28.96
N VAL A 15 -18.48 -34.12 -28.79
CA VAL A 15 -17.08 -34.51 -28.55
C VAL A 15 -16.20 -34.14 -29.74
N SER A 16 -16.69 -34.36 -31.00
CA SER A 16 -15.94 -33.98 -32.19
C SER A 16 -15.73 -32.47 -32.30
N THR A 17 -16.76 -31.67 -32.03
CA THR A 17 -16.70 -30.21 -32.05
C THR A 17 -15.74 -29.69 -30.96
N PHE A 18 -15.81 -30.25 -29.77
CA PHE A 18 -14.91 -29.89 -28.68
C PHE A 18 -13.44 -30.25 -28.98
N THR A 19 -13.20 -31.43 -29.58
CA THR A 19 -11.84 -31.85 -29.98
C THR A 19 -11.28 -30.93 -31.08
N GLN A 20 -12.10 -30.53 -32.07
CA GLN A 20 -11.68 -29.57 -33.08
C GLN A 20 -11.38 -28.19 -32.52
N SER A 21 -12.19 -27.72 -31.58
CA SER A 21 -11.95 -26.42 -30.89
C SER A 21 -10.65 -26.46 -30.09
N CYS A 22 -10.40 -27.53 -29.33
CA CYS A 22 -9.13 -27.71 -28.59
C CYS A 22 -7.91 -27.79 -29.51
N GLN A 23 -8.05 -28.45 -30.64
CA GLN A 23 -6.99 -28.56 -31.66
C GLN A 23 -6.68 -27.23 -32.34
N GLY A 24 -7.70 -26.39 -32.57
CA GLY A 24 -7.57 -25.04 -33.07
C GLY A 24 -6.77 -24.16 -32.10
N SER A 25 -7.14 -24.18 -30.80
CA SER A 25 -6.47 -23.41 -29.77
C SER A 25 -5.00 -23.86 -29.55
N LEU A 26 -4.73 -25.15 -29.65
CA LEU A 26 -3.36 -25.71 -29.59
C LEU A 26 -2.49 -25.28 -30.77
N ASN A 27 -3.05 -25.23 -31.97
CA ASN A 27 -2.32 -24.79 -33.17
C ASN A 27 -2.04 -23.28 -33.12
N GLU A 28 -2.96 -22.50 -32.61
CA GLU A 28 -2.78 -21.05 -32.41
C GLU A 28 -1.69 -20.75 -31.38
N ALA A 29 -1.70 -21.46 -30.24
CA ALA A 29 -0.64 -21.37 -29.23
C ALA A 29 0.72 -21.80 -29.78
N ARG A 30 0.77 -22.85 -30.62
CA ARG A 30 1.98 -23.33 -31.28
C ARG A 30 2.53 -22.32 -32.30
N GLY A 31 1.63 -21.64 -33.03
CA GLY A 31 1.98 -20.55 -33.95
C GLY A 31 2.60 -19.37 -33.20
N GLN A 32 2.04 -18.99 -32.06
CA GLN A 32 2.57 -17.89 -31.21
C GLN A 32 3.95 -18.22 -30.64
N VAL A 33 4.17 -19.47 -30.18
CA VAL A 33 5.48 -19.94 -29.69
C VAL A 33 6.52 -20.01 -30.81
N SER A 34 6.14 -20.46 -32.01
CA SER A 34 7.02 -20.51 -33.18
C SER A 34 7.43 -19.11 -33.65
N TRP A 35 6.50 -18.16 -33.64
CA TRP A 35 6.78 -16.77 -33.95
C TRP A 35 7.73 -16.12 -32.91
N ALA A 36 7.52 -16.39 -31.60
CA ALA A 36 8.40 -15.90 -30.55
C ALA A 36 9.82 -16.49 -30.63
N LEU A 37 9.96 -17.75 -30.98
CA LEU A 37 11.26 -18.41 -31.19
C LEU A 37 11.95 -17.93 -32.47
N GLY A 38 11.21 -17.67 -33.55
CA GLY A 38 11.74 -17.07 -34.77
C GLY A 38 12.26 -15.63 -34.57
N ALA A 39 11.63 -14.86 -33.68
CA ALA A 39 12.08 -13.53 -33.32
C ALA A 39 13.34 -13.49 -32.46
N LEU A 40 13.71 -14.61 -31.81
CA LEU A 40 14.92 -14.75 -30.99
C LEU A 40 16.15 -15.23 -31.79
N SER A 41 15.96 -15.77 -33.01
CA SER A 41 17.04 -16.33 -33.83
C SER A 41 17.63 -15.39 -34.89
N VAL A 42 17.20 -14.13 -34.95
CA VAL A 42 17.76 -13.12 -35.86
C VAL A 42 18.42 -12.02 -35.05
N SER A 43 19.60 -12.32 -34.50
CA SER A 43 20.49 -11.29 -33.97
C SER A 43 21.93 -11.81 -33.89
N GLU A 44 22.56 -11.93 -35.06
CA GLU A 44 24.01 -11.78 -35.17
C GLU A 44 24.36 -11.03 -36.45
N ALA A 45 25.12 -9.96 -36.27
CA ALA A 45 25.94 -9.19 -37.24
C ALA A 45 25.38 -7.86 -37.77
N GLY A 46 26.07 -6.76 -37.35
CA GLY A 46 26.36 -5.55 -38.12
C GLY A 46 25.81 -4.22 -37.67
N PRO A 47 26.27 -3.07 -38.15
CA PRO A 47 26.86 -2.02 -37.31
C PRO A 47 25.89 -0.95 -36.81
N GLN A 48 26.32 -0.25 -35.77
CA GLN A 48 25.63 0.80 -35.01
C GLN A 48 25.15 1.97 -35.89
N LEU A 49 23.85 2.30 -35.74
CA LEU A 49 23.26 3.58 -36.11
C LEU A 49 22.36 4.08 -34.95
N PRO A 50 22.17 5.39 -34.77
CA PRO A 50 21.74 5.96 -33.50
C PRO A 50 20.27 5.60 -33.10
N GLU A 51 20.10 5.30 -31.82
CA GLU A 51 18.81 5.00 -31.16
C GLU A 51 17.79 6.13 -31.36
N LYS A 52 16.88 5.95 -32.28
CA LYS A 52 15.57 6.60 -32.20
C LYS A 52 14.70 5.77 -31.21
N GLN A 53 14.32 6.40 -30.11
CA GLN A 53 13.40 5.87 -29.12
C GLN A 53 12.10 5.40 -29.82
N GLN A 54 12.00 4.11 -30.08
CA GLN A 54 10.73 3.48 -30.42
C GLN A 54 10.04 3.11 -29.09
N GLY A 55 8.86 3.67 -28.88
CA GLY A 55 7.99 3.33 -27.75
C GLY A 55 7.64 1.84 -27.74
N PRO A 56 7.37 1.26 -26.57
CA PRO A 56 7.13 -0.16 -26.41
C PRO A 56 5.80 -0.61 -27.06
N PRO A 57 5.72 -1.88 -27.54
CA PRO A 57 4.49 -2.41 -28.13
C PRO A 57 3.33 -2.43 -27.13
N PRO A 58 2.08 -2.18 -27.57
CA PRO A 58 0.92 -2.20 -26.71
C PRO A 58 0.62 -3.66 -26.28
N GLY A 59 0.67 -3.95 -24.98
CA GLY A 59 0.21 -5.22 -24.45
C GLY A 59 0.94 -5.85 -23.27
N CYS A 60 1.95 -5.22 -22.65
CA CYS A 60 2.58 -5.76 -21.44
C CYS A 60 2.05 -5.07 -20.18
N PRO A 61 1.19 -5.71 -19.35
CA PRO A 61 0.62 -5.11 -18.13
C PRO A 61 1.67 -4.62 -17.13
N GLY A 62 2.82 -5.31 -17.03
CA GLY A 62 3.89 -4.95 -16.11
C GLY A 62 4.67 -3.68 -16.44
N ARG A 63 4.68 -3.25 -17.70
CA ARG A 63 5.42 -2.04 -18.15
C ARG A 63 4.68 -0.73 -17.91
N ILE A 64 3.35 -0.79 -17.78
CA ILE A 64 2.51 0.40 -17.54
C ILE A 64 2.75 0.97 -16.14
N LEU A 65 3.08 0.13 -15.15
CA LEU A 65 3.41 0.56 -13.78
C LEU A 65 4.71 1.38 -13.70
N GLU A 66 5.68 1.11 -14.58
CA GLU A 66 6.97 1.81 -14.56
C GLU A 66 6.92 3.20 -15.23
N LEU A 67 5.99 3.44 -16.15
CA LEU A 67 6.01 4.63 -17.02
C LEU A 67 5.15 5.80 -16.52
N LYS A 68 4.01 5.55 -15.85
CA LYS A 68 3.10 6.64 -15.48
C LYS A 68 3.38 7.28 -14.13
N GLY A 69 3.96 6.57 -13.17
CA GLY A 69 4.23 7.10 -11.82
C GLY A 69 2.99 7.50 -11.03
N ASN A 70 1.79 7.25 -11.55
CA ASN A 70 0.52 7.53 -10.89
C ASN A 70 0.15 6.39 -9.94
N ILE A 71 -0.62 6.71 -8.90
CA ILE A 71 -1.23 5.68 -8.06
C ILE A 71 -2.27 4.94 -8.92
N ARG A 72 -2.06 3.62 -9.10
CA ARG A 72 -2.99 2.76 -9.83
C ARG A 72 -4.21 2.47 -8.99
N VAL A 73 -5.40 2.57 -9.56
CA VAL A 73 -6.68 2.34 -8.88
C VAL A 73 -7.39 1.14 -9.49
N LEU A 74 -7.50 0.07 -8.70
CA LEU A 74 -8.25 -1.13 -9.05
C LEU A 74 -9.52 -1.16 -8.21
N CYS A 75 -10.64 -1.53 -8.80
CA CYS A 75 -11.93 -1.62 -8.12
C CYS A 75 -12.44 -3.05 -8.10
N ARG A 76 -12.77 -3.57 -6.93
CA ARG A 76 -13.42 -4.86 -6.73
C ARG A 76 -14.83 -4.64 -6.23
N LEU A 77 -15.81 -5.20 -6.92
CA LEU A 77 -17.19 -5.20 -6.51
C LEU A 77 -17.45 -6.36 -5.55
N ARG A 78 -18.14 -6.09 -4.44
CA ARG A 78 -18.58 -7.16 -3.56
C ARG A 78 -19.63 -8.02 -4.28
N PRO A 79 -19.53 -9.37 -4.22
CA PRO A 79 -20.57 -10.26 -4.71
C PRO A 79 -21.93 -9.92 -4.07
N GLY A 80 -22.99 -9.93 -4.86
CA GLY A 80 -24.32 -9.61 -4.39
C GLY A 80 -25.33 -9.54 -5.55
N THR A 81 -26.58 -9.24 -5.22
CA THR A 81 -27.63 -9.07 -6.22
C THR A 81 -27.30 -7.91 -7.16
N PRO A 82 -27.45 -8.08 -8.48
CA PRO A 82 -27.32 -6.98 -9.42
C PRO A 82 -28.20 -5.81 -9.04
N SER A 83 -27.67 -4.61 -9.08
CA SER A 83 -28.40 -3.38 -8.75
C SER A 83 -28.52 -2.52 -10.01
N SER A 84 -29.72 -2.03 -10.31
CA SER A 84 -29.92 -1.03 -11.35
C SER A 84 -29.25 0.31 -11.05
N LEU A 85 -28.84 0.53 -9.79
CA LEU A 85 -28.23 1.77 -9.32
C LEU A 85 -26.70 1.79 -9.45
N VAL A 86 -26.08 0.60 -9.62
CA VAL A 86 -24.62 0.47 -9.79
C VAL A 86 -24.38 -0.52 -10.92
N SER A 87 -23.80 -0.05 -12.01
CA SER A 87 -23.37 -0.89 -13.13
C SER A 87 -21.87 -0.77 -13.33
N SER A 88 -21.21 -1.84 -13.74
CA SER A 88 -19.77 -1.88 -13.99
C SER A 88 -19.49 -2.35 -15.41
N GLU A 89 -18.42 -1.81 -15.99
CA GLU A 89 -17.76 -2.31 -17.18
C GLU A 89 -16.41 -2.87 -16.72
N PRO A 90 -16.28 -4.21 -16.58
CA PRO A 90 -15.06 -4.83 -16.07
C PRO A 90 -13.89 -4.72 -17.04
N GLY A 91 -12.66 -4.91 -16.51
CA GLY A 91 -11.44 -5.00 -17.27
C GLY A 91 -10.54 -3.77 -17.16
N LEU A 92 -9.56 -3.71 -18.04
CA LEU A 92 -8.61 -2.59 -18.18
C LEU A 92 -9.36 -1.33 -18.62
N ASP A 93 -8.99 -0.17 -18.02
CA ASP A 93 -9.68 1.11 -18.23
C ASP A 93 -11.20 1.01 -18.00
N GLY A 94 -11.58 0.09 -17.11
CA GLY A 94 -12.96 -0.19 -16.76
C GLY A 94 -13.68 0.99 -16.10
N SER A 95 -14.99 0.87 -15.98
CA SER A 95 -15.78 1.92 -15.37
C SER A 95 -16.85 1.40 -14.42
N VAL A 96 -17.18 2.23 -13.42
CA VAL A 96 -18.35 2.05 -12.56
C VAL A 96 -19.28 3.23 -12.74
N THR A 97 -20.52 2.96 -13.07
CA THR A 97 -21.57 3.97 -13.20
C THR A 97 -22.55 3.84 -12.05
N THR A 98 -22.84 4.95 -11.39
CA THR A 98 -23.78 5.00 -10.26
C THR A 98 -24.93 5.95 -10.58
N CYS A 99 -26.15 5.61 -10.10
CA CYS A 99 -27.32 6.49 -10.13
C CYS A 99 -27.66 6.86 -8.68
N TYR A 100 -27.25 8.05 -8.22
CA TYR A 100 -27.45 8.51 -6.84
C TYR A 100 -28.18 9.84 -6.79
N ARG A 101 -29.30 9.88 -6.09
CA ARG A 101 -30.17 11.07 -5.98
C ARG A 101 -30.58 11.63 -7.35
N GLY A 102 -30.92 10.75 -8.30
CA GLY A 102 -31.30 11.11 -9.66
C GLY A 102 -30.16 11.49 -10.59
N HIS A 103 -28.92 11.55 -10.09
CA HIS A 103 -27.75 11.88 -10.90
C HIS A 103 -26.99 10.61 -11.31
N ARG A 104 -26.84 10.41 -12.60
CA ARG A 104 -25.99 9.36 -13.16
C ARG A 104 -24.57 9.86 -13.28
N ARG A 105 -23.58 9.12 -12.71
CA ARG A 105 -22.17 9.44 -12.81
C ARG A 105 -21.35 8.21 -13.12
N ARG A 106 -20.46 8.33 -14.11
CA ARG A 106 -19.49 7.31 -14.52
C ARG A 106 -18.12 7.66 -13.93
N PHE A 107 -17.46 6.67 -13.29
CA PHE A 107 -16.11 6.74 -12.76
C PHE A 107 -15.24 5.80 -13.56
N ARG A 108 -14.18 6.31 -14.18
CA ARG A 108 -13.16 5.51 -14.88
C ARG A 108 -12.06 5.14 -13.90
N LEU A 109 -11.60 3.90 -13.98
CA LEU A 109 -10.61 3.31 -13.08
C LEU A 109 -9.63 2.49 -13.92
N ASP A 110 -8.41 2.29 -13.43
CA ASP A 110 -7.40 1.55 -14.18
C ASP A 110 -7.78 0.08 -14.41
N TRP A 111 -8.53 -0.51 -13.45
CA TRP A 111 -9.08 -1.85 -13.58
C TRP A 111 -10.35 -2.01 -12.75
N VAL A 112 -11.33 -2.72 -13.30
CA VAL A 112 -12.56 -3.08 -12.58
C VAL A 112 -12.73 -4.58 -12.62
N PHE A 113 -12.75 -5.21 -11.45
CA PHE A 113 -13.04 -6.63 -11.30
C PHE A 113 -14.55 -6.85 -11.24
N PRO A 114 -15.07 -7.85 -11.93
CA PRO A 114 -16.47 -8.24 -11.79
C PRO A 114 -16.76 -8.80 -10.40
N PRO A 115 -18.05 -8.90 -9.99
CA PRO A 115 -18.41 -9.38 -8.65
C PRO A 115 -17.96 -10.81 -8.32
N ASP A 116 -17.81 -11.64 -9.33
CA ASP A 116 -17.40 -13.06 -9.28
C ASP A 116 -15.89 -13.26 -9.40
N ALA A 117 -15.10 -12.19 -9.52
CA ALA A 117 -13.65 -12.28 -9.63
C ALA A 117 -13.04 -13.01 -8.42
N SER A 118 -12.23 -14.01 -8.71
CA SER A 118 -11.51 -14.80 -7.70
C SER A 118 -10.39 -14.00 -7.03
N GLN A 119 -9.87 -14.49 -5.89
CA GLN A 119 -8.69 -13.92 -5.24
C GLN A 119 -7.45 -14.02 -6.13
N GLU A 120 -7.35 -15.09 -6.90
CA GLU A 120 -6.25 -15.30 -7.84
C GLU A 120 -6.25 -14.27 -8.98
N GLU A 121 -7.42 -14.00 -9.57
CA GLU A 121 -7.54 -13.00 -10.64
C GLU A 121 -7.19 -11.60 -10.12
N VAL A 122 -7.63 -11.26 -8.92
CA VAL A 122 -7.27 -9.99 -8.28
C VAL A 122 -5.77 -9.91 -8.05
N PHE A 123 -5.14 -10.99 -7.56
CA PHE A 123 -3.71 -11.01 -7.29
C PHE A 123 -2.87 -10.95 -8.57
N ARG A 124 -3.29 -11.59 -9.65
CA ARG A 124 -2.59 -11.58 -10.95
C ARG A 124 -2.32 -10.16 -11.47
N GLU A 125 -3.24 -9.22 -11.25
CA GLU A 125 -3.05 -7.81 -11.60
C GLU A 125 -2.04 -7.07 -10.69
N LEU A 126 -1.78 -7.59 -9.51
CA LEU A 126 -0.88 -7.00 -8.52
C LEU A 126 0.51 -7.65 -8.52
N GLU A 127 0.63 -8.89 -8.95
CA GLU A 127 1.86 -9.69 -8.90
C GLU A 127 3.07 -9.00 -9.55
N PRO A 128 2.97 -8.35 -10.73
CA PRO A 128 4.11 -7.67 -11.35
C PRO A 128 4.66 -6.54 -10.46
N ALA A 129 3.78 -5.80 -9.77
CA ALA A 129 4.19 -4.78 -8.82
C ALA A 129 4.89 -5.40 -7.60
N VAL A 130 4.33 -6.47 -7.04
CA VAL A 130 4.92 -7.21 -5.91
C VAL A 130 6.32 -7.71 -6.27
N LEU A 131 6.51 -8.36 -7.40
CA LEU A 131 7.80 -8.89 -7.84
C LEU A 131 8.84 -7.79 -8.11
N SER A 132 8.42 -6.56 -8.40
CA SER A 132 9.35 -5.44 -8.57
C SER A 132 10.13 -5.12 -7.28
N CYS A 133 9.61 -5.52 -6.10
CA CYS A 133 10.32 -5.37 -4.82
C CYS A 133 11.66 -6.12 -4.80
N LEU A 134 11.76 -7.29 -5.46
CA LEU A 134 13.01 -8.04 -5.58
C LEU A 134 14.10 -7.26 -6.33
N ARG A 135 13.69 -6.34 -7.19
CA ARG A 135 14.57 -5.45 -7.95
C ARG A 135 14.90 -4.14 -7.22
N GLY A 136 14.46 -3.99 -5.96
CA GLY A 136 14.75 -2.84 -5.11
C GLY A 136 13.74 -1.69 -5.19
N TYR A 137 12.54 -1.93 -5.71
CA TYR A 137 11.45 -0.94 -5.71
C TYR A 137 10.66 -0.96 -4.39
N SER A 138 10.07 0.18 -4.04
CA SER A 138 9.13 0.29 -2.93
C SER A 138 7.72 0.26 -3.47
N VAL A 139 6.93 -0.72 -3.01
CA VAL A 139 5.55 -0.93 -3.45
C VAL A 139 4.61 -0.84 -2.25
N CYS A 140 3.49 -0.15 -2.43
CA CYS A 140 2.42 -0.07 -1.44
C CYS A 140 1.09 -0.49 -2.06
N ILE A 141 0.44 -1.49 -1.47
CA ILE A 141 -0.91 -1.91 -1.85
C ILE A 141 -1.82 -1.66 -0.66
N PHE A 142 -2.83 -0.82 -0.81
CA PHE A 142 -3.76 -0.48 0.27
C PHE A 142 -5.22 -0.64 -0.15
N THR A 143 -6.02 -1.27 0.72
CA THR A 143 -7.46 -1.45 0.52
C THR A 143 -8.23 -0.25 1.06
N TYR A 144 -9.31 0.15 0.41
CA TYR A 144 -10.19 1.26 0.84
C TYR A 144 -11.65 0.93 0.52
N GLY A 145 -12.57 1.33 1.39
CA GLY A 145 -14.00 1.18 1.20
C GLY A 145 -14.75 1.01 2.52
N GLN A 146 -16.07 0.97 2.44
CA GLN A 146 -16.97 0.80 3.58
C GLN A 146 -16.72 -0.53 4.32
N THR A 147 -17.05 -0.60 5.60
CA THR A 147 -17.11 -1.86 6.35
C THR A 147 -18.02 -2.87 5.64
N GLY A 148 -17.59 -4.13 5.59
CA GLY A 148 -18.34 -5.21 4.95
C GLY A 148 -18.20 -5.27 3.42
N THR A 149 -17.43 -4.42 2.76
CA THR A 149 -17.20 -4.51 1.31
C THR A 149 -16.13 -5.53 0.90
N GLY A 150 -15.42 -6.15 1.85
CA GLY A 150 -14.45 -7.21 1.57
C GLY A 150 -12.98 -6.77 1.58
N LYS A 151 -12.62 -5.66 2.26
CA LYS A 151 -11.21 -5.20 2.37
C LYS A 151 -10.30 -6.27 2.95
N THR A 152 -10.59 -6.73 4.17
CA THR A 152 -9.81 -7.78 4.86
C THR A 152 -9.88 -9.11 4.12
N TYR A 153 -11.04 -9.46 3.53
CA TYR A 153 -11.15 -10.65 2.68
C TYR A 153 -10.19 -10.58 1.48
N SER A 154 -10.12 -9.46 0.79
CA SER A 154 -9.21 -9.30 -0.34
C SER A 154 -7.75 -9.21 0.08
N MET A 155 -7.45 -8.64 1.25
CA MET A 155 -6.07 -8.50 1.73
C MET A 155 -5.54 -9.80 2.34
N GLU A 156 -6.29 -10.40 3.25
CA GLU A 156 -5.87 -11.58 4.01
C GLU A 156 -6.49 -12.88 3.46
N GLY A 157 -7.81 -12.87 3.23
CA GLY A 157 -8.59 -14.04 2.85
C GLY A 157 -8.66 -15.11 3.95
N PRO A 158 -9.55 -16.09 3.80
CA PRO A 158 -9.55 -17.29 4.63
C PRO A 158 -8.45 -18.27 4.16
N PRO A 159 -8.11 -19.29 4.97
CA PRO A 159 -7.09 -20.28 4.60
C PRO A 159 -7.36 -21.01 3.27
N GLU A 160 -8.63 -21.26 2.97
CA GLU A 160 -9.09 -21.99 1.78
C GLU A 160 -8.99 -21.13 0.50
N ASP A 161 -9.10 -19.79 0.65
CA ASP A 161 -9.01 -18.82 -0.45
C ASP A 161 -8.16 -17.61 -0.03
N PRO A 162 -6.82 -17.76 0.01
CA PRO A 162 -5.90 -16.73 0.48
C PRO A 162 -6.02 -15.43 -0.32
N GLY A 163 -5.93 -14.30 0.37
CA GLY A 163 -5.94 -12.98 -0.25
C GLY A 163 -4.59 -12.53 -0.80
N ILE A 164 -4.48 -11.23 -1.01
CA ILE A 164 -3.30 -10.58 -1.60
C ILE A 164 -2.03 -10.82 -0.76
N ALA A 165 -2.11 -10.66 0.56
CA ALA A 165 -0.93 -10.75 1.42
C ALA A 165 -0.28 -12.14 1.35
N PRO A 166 -0.96 -13.25 1.65
CA PRO A 166 -0.33 -14.57 1.56
C PRO A 166 0.12 -14.93 0.13
N ARG A 167 -0.62 -14.55 -0.91
CA ARG A 167 -0.24 -14.79 -2.30
C ARG A 167 1.01 -13.98 -2.71
N ALA A 168 1.10 -12.71 -2.31
CA ALA A 168 2.26 -11.86 -2.58
C ALA A 168 3.53 -12.45 -1.96
N LEU A 169 3.43 -12.95 -0.75
CA LEU A 169 4.54 -13.57 -0.04
C LEU A 169 4.97 -14.89 -0.68
N GLN A 170 4.00 -15.72 -1.04
CA GLN A 170 4.27 -16.96 -1.75
C GLN A 170 4.97 -16.71 -3.10
N SER A 171 4.51 -15.72 -3.86
CA SER A 171 5.10 -15.32 -5.14
C SER A 171 6.53 -14.82 -4.97
N LEU A 172 6.79 -13.93 -3.97
CA LEU A 172 8.13 -13.45 -3.67
C LEU A 172 9.09 -14.57 -3.31
N PHE A 173 8.71 -15.49 -2.40
CA PHE A 173 9.56 -16.61 -1.99
C PHE A 173 9.79 -17.60 -3.12
N ARG A 174 8.81 -17.83 -3.99
CA ARG A 174 8.96 -18.66 -5.19
C ARG A 174 10.04 -18.08 -6.11
N GLU A 175 9.97 -16.79 -6.38
CA GLU A 175 10.91 -16.11 -7.27
C GLU A 175 12.32 -15.98 -6.67
N MET A 176 12.44 -15.75 -5.36
CA MET A 176 13.73 -15.71 -4.66
C MET A 176 14.50 -17.02 -4.72
N ARG A 177 13.82 -18.18 -4.82
CA ARG A 177 14.48 -19.48 -4.97
C ARG A 177 15.26 -19.61 -6.26
N THR A 178 14.91 -18.87 -7.30
CA THR A 178 15.53 -18.87 -8.62
C THR A 178 16.51 -17.71 -8.83
N GLY A 179 16.34 -16.61 -8.09
CA GLY A 179 16.94 -15.31 -8.41
C GLY A 179 18.05 -14.78 -7.48
N GLY A 180 18.53 -15.56 -6.50
CA GLY A 180 19.62 -15.14 -5.61
C GLY A 180 19.22 -15.01 -4.14
N GLN A 181 20.23 -14.82 -3.26
CA GLN A 181 20.00 -14.71 -1.82
C GLN A 181 19.44 -13.32 -1.47
N HIS A 182 18.24 -13.32 -0.89
CA HIS A 182 17.64 -12.13 -0.29
C HIS A 182 17.42 -12.38 1.21
N GLN A 183 17.79 -11.39 2.02
CA GLN A 183 17.35 -11.34 3.41
C GLN A 183 15.97 -10.67 3.43
N VAL A 184 15.00 -11.32 4.09
CA VAL A 184 13.63 -10.83 4.21
C VAL A 184 13.36 -10.50 5.67
N THR A 185 12.92 -9.26 5.93
CA THR A 185 12.53 -8.82 7.26
C THR A 185 11.06 -8.41 7.26
N LEU A 186 10.31 -8.88 8.24
CA LEU A 186 8.88 -8.61 8.42
C LEU A 186 8.64 -7.74 9.65
N SER A 187 7.75 -6.77 9.53
CA SER A 187 7.12 -6.06 10.65
C SER A 187 5.63 -5.91 10.43
N MET A 188 4.84 -5.92 11.51
CA MET A 188 3.39 -5.78 11.47
C MET A 188 2.92 -4.78 12.51
N VAL A 189 2.17 -3.79 12.07
CA VAL A 189 1.69 -2.68 12.91
C VAL A 189 0.19 -2.55 12.82
N GLU A 190 -0.47 -2.35 13.94
CA GLU A 190 -1.86 -1.93 14.03
C GLU A 190 -1.95 -0.47 14.46
N ILE A 191 -2.84 0.29 13.82
CA ILE A 191 -3.23 1.62 14.27
C ILE A 191 -4.69 1.57 14.70
N TYR A 192 -4.89 1.69 15.99
CA TYR A 192 -6.21 1.74 16.61
C TYR A 192 -6.33 2.98 17.47
N ASN A 193 -7.33 3.79 17.22
CA ASN A 193 -7.56 5.05 17.95
C ASN A 193 -6.33 5.96 18.05
N GLU A 194 -5.61 6.13 16.92
CA GLU A 194 -4.33 6.87 16.82
C GLU A 194 -3.21 6.33 17.74
N ALA A 195 -3.36 5.13 18.27
CA ALA A 195 -2.28 4.40 18.94
C ALA A 195 -1.67 3.39 17.97
N VAL A 196 -0.35 3.39 17.88
CA VAL A 196 0.43 2.43 17.09
C VAL A 196 0.82 1.27 18.01
N ARG A 197 0.56 0.03 17.57
CA ARG A 197 0.84 -1.20 18.31
C ARG A 197 1.61 -2.16 17.43
N ASP A 198 2.52 -2.90 18.03
CA ASP A 198 3.22 -4.00 17.38
C ASP A 198 2.39 -5.28 17.44
N LEU A 199 2.16 -5.91 16.30
CA LEU A 199 1.41 -7.18 16.23
C LEU A 199 2.32 -8.41 16.35
N LEU A 200 3.65 -8.23 16.37
CA LEU A 200 4.63 -9.32 16.45
C LEU A 200 5.41 -9.32 17.79
N ALA A 201 5.23 -8.30 18.62
CA ALA A 201 5.88 -8.24 19.92
C ALA A 201 5.33 -9.31 20.87
N PRO A 202 6.19 -9.98 21.66
CA PRO A 202 5.75 -10.83 22.75
C PRO A 202 5.20 -9.98 23.89
N GLY A 203 4.06 -10.38 24.46
CA GLY A 203 3.48 -9.73 25.64
C GLY A 203 2.32 -8.78 25.34
N PRO A 204 1.87 -8.00 26.33
CA PRO A 204 0.76 -7.09 26.17
C PRO A 204 1.07 -5.98 25.18
N PRO A 205 0.09 -5.54 24.37
CA PRO A 205 0.32 -4.55 23.32
C PRO A 205 0.67 -3.17 23.92
N GLU A 206 1.91 -2.74 23.74
CA GLU A 206 2.37 -1.41 24.13
C GLU A 206 2.14 -0.37 23.02
N ARG A 207 2.00 0.89 23.43
CA ARG A 207 1.93 2.01 22.49
C ARG A 207 3.33 2.37 22.00
N LEU A 208 3.53 2.31 20.68
CA LEU A 208 4.77 2.67 20.04
C LEU A 208 4.80 4.14 19.60
N ALA A 209 5.96 4.77 19.70
CA ALA A 209 6.17 6.14 19.24
C ALA A 209 6.70 6.17 17.80
N VAL A 210 5.99 6.88 16.93
CA VAL A 210 6.45 7.14 15.55
C VAL A 210 7.31 8.40 15.53
N ARG A 211 8.58 8.27 15.17
CA ARG A 211 9.58 9.33 15.14
C ARG A 211 10.10 9.57 13.73
N GLN A 212 10.58 10.77 13.48
CA GLN A 212 11.37 11.05 12.28
C GLN A 212 12.76 10.42 12.48
N GLY A 213 13.23 9.68 11.49
CA GLY A 213 14.59 9.15 11.52
C GLY A 213 15.65 10.27 11.60
N PRO A 214 16.90 9.95 11.97
CA PRO A 214 17.99 10.92 12.09
C PRO A 214 18.16 11.75 10.83
N ALA A 215 18.56 13.01 10.99
CA ALA A 215 18.86 13.91 9.87
C ALA A 215 19.87 13.25 8.91
N GLY A 216 19.53 13.19 7.62
CA GLY A 216 20.33 12.49 6.61
C GLY A 216 19.95 11.01 6.38
N GLN A 217 19.19 10.37 7.27
CA GLN A 217 18.64 9.02 7.05
C GLN A 217 17.21 9.01 6.50
N GLY A 218 16.58 10.17 6.36
CA GLY A 218 15.28 10.43 5.75
C GLY A 218 14.33 9.24 5.77
N GLY A 219 13.51 9.09 6.81
CA GLY A 219 12.54 8.01 6.93
C GLY A 219 11.77 8.12 8.25
N ILE A 220 10.71 7.34 8.35
CA ILE A 220 9.93 7.19 9.57
C ILE A 220 10.48 5.98 10.32
N GLN A 221 10.72 6.12 11.62
CA GLN A 221 11.08 5.05 12.53
C GLN A 221 9.99 4.88 13.57
N VAL A 222 9.68 3.64 13.88
CA VAL A 222 8.80 3.27 14.98
C VAL A 222 9.69 2.71 16.07
N ALA A 223 9.81 3.44 17.19
CA ALA A 223 10.67 3.04 18.29
C ALA A 223 10.10 1.79 18.98
N GLY A 224 10.93 0.77 19.19
CA GLY A 224 10.50 -0.48 19.80
C GLY A 224 9.75 -1.45 18.90
N LEU A 225 9.62 -1.17 17.59
CA LEU A 225 8.98 -2.09 16.65
C LEU A 225 9.83 -3.35 16.44
N THR A 226 9.17 -4.50 16.49
CA THR A 226 9.78 -5.80 16.22
C THR A 226 9.98 -6.00 14.73
N TYR A 227 11.17 -6.43 14.36
CA TYR A 227 11.53 -6.85 13.01
C TYR A 227 11.98 -8.31 13.07
N TRP A 228 11.25 -9.16 12.36
CA TRP A 228 11.55 -10.59 12.29
C TRP A 228 12.26 -10.91 10.99
N ASP A 229 13.40 -11.59 11.09
CA ASP A 229 14.02 -12.21 9.92
C ASP A 229 13.23 -13.45 9.51
N VAL A 230 12.89 -13.51 8.23
CA VAL A 230 12.02 -14.55 7.65
C VAL A 230 12.83 -15.37 6.65
N PRO A 231 13.42 -16.49 7.08
CA PRO A 231 14.26 -17.31 6.22
C PRO A 231 13.48 -18.14 5.20
N ASN A 232 12.21 -18.43 5.47
CA ASN A 232 11.39 -19.29 4.64
C ASN A 232 9.89 -18.95 4.73
N LEU A 233 9.11 -19.55 3.84
CA LEU A 233 7.67 -19.30 3.73
C LEU A 233 6.89 -19.80 4.96
N GLU A 234 7.34 -20.87 5.61
CA GLU A 234 6.68 -21.43 6.80
C GLU A 234 6.77 -20.47 7.98
N THR A 235 7.97 -19.96 8.29
CA THR A 235 8.17 -18.91 9.31
C THR A 235 7.30 -17.70 9.03
N LEU A 236 7.19 -17.32 7.76
CA LEU A 236 6.36 -16.19 7.35
C LEU A 236 4.87 -16.44 7.64
N HIS A 237 4.35 -17.63 7.30
CA HIS A 237 2.96 -17.98 7.61
C HIS A 237 2.69 -18.00 9.11
N GLN A 238 3.63 -18.51 9.91
CA GLN A 238 3.53 -18.49 11.37
C GLN A 238 3.46 -17.06 11.90
N MET A 239 4.32 -16.15 11.43
CA MET A 239 4.33 -14.75 11.86
C MET A 239 3.06 -13.99 11.43
N LEU A 240 2.56 -14.23 10.22
CA LEU A 240 1.29 -13.66 9.78
C LEU A 240 0.11 -14.16 10.62
N SER A 241 0.08 -15.45 10.96
CA SER A 241 -0.93 -16.05 11.83
C SER A 241 -0.89 -15.45 13.23
N LEU A 242 0.33 -15.28 13.79
CA LEU A 242 0.53 -14.60 15.08
C LEU A 242 0.00 -13.16 15.04
N GLY A 243 0.37 -12.39 14.03
CA GLY A 243 -0.11 -11.01 13.88
C GLY A 243 -1.63 -10.90 13.76
N ARG A 244 -2.27 -11.84 13.03
CA ARG A 244 -3.74 -11.94 12.95
C ARG A 244 -4.37 -12.26 14.31
N SER A 245 -3.80 -13.22 15.03
CA SER A 245 -4.26 -13.60 16.37
C SER A 245 -4.15 -12.42 17.33
N ASN A 246 -3.02 -11.69 17.33
CA ASN A 246 -2.82 -10.53 18.17
C ASN A 246 -3.73 -9.36 17.81
N ARG A 247 -4.03 -9.16 16.51
CA ARG A 247 -5.05 -8.20 16.06
C ARG A 247 -6.45 -8.60 16.55
N ALA A 248 -6.77 -9.90 16.51
CA ALA A 248 -8.07 -10.42 16.95
C ALA A 248 -8.24 -10.38 18.46
N THR A 249 -7.21 -10.69 19.26
CA THR A 249 -7.26 -10.67 20.73
C THR A 249 -7.28 -9.25 21.30
N ALA A 250 -6.63 -8.28 20.65
CA ALA A 250 -6.83 -6.86 20.96
C ALA A 250 -8.27 -6.41 20.73
N ALA A 251 -9.01 -7.21 20.00
CA ALA A 251 -10.43 -7.12 19.68
C ALA A 251 -11.35 -7.71 20.75
N THR A 252 -11.03 -7.57 22.05
CA THR A 252 -11.87 -8.15 23.13
C THR A 252 -13.35 -7.96 22.91
N ALA A 253 -14.04 -9.09 22.98
CA ALA A 253 -15.44 -9.36 23.37
C ALA A 253 -16.60 -8.48 22.86
N MET A 254 -16.41 -7.26 22.44
CA MET A 254 -17.53 -6.35 22.20
C MET A 254 -17.69 -5.78 20.79
N ASN A 255 -16.70 -5.90 19.88
CA ASN A 255 -16.84 -5.30 18.54
C ASN A 255 -15.88 -5.92 17.52
N GLN A 256 -16.33 -6.14 16.27
CA GLN A 256 -15.49 -6.54 15.13
C GLN A 256 -14.40 -5.49 14.85
N HIS A 257 -13.20 -5.67 15.40
CA HIS A 257 -12.15 -4.66 15.42
C HIS A 257 -11.44 -4.44 14.09
N SER A 258 -11.37 -5.41 13.18
CA SER A 258 -10.73 -5.24 11.87
C SER A 258 -11.36 -4.10 11.05
N SER A 259 -12.65 -3.79 11.29
CA SER A 259 -13.31 -2.65 10.64
C SER A 259 -12.93 -1.28 11.22
N ARG A 260 -12.28 -1.25 12.42
CA ARG A 260 -12.00 -0.03 13.18
C ARG A 260 -10.52 0.25 13.39
N SER A 261 -9.64 -0.64 12.94
CA SER A 261 -8.20 -0.45 12.97
C SER A 261 -7.59 -0.54 11.58
N HIS A 262 -6.46 0.14 11.36
CA HIS A 262 -5.64 -0.04 10.17
C HIS A 262 -4.54 -1.03 10.50
N ALA A 263 -4.30 -2.02 9.63
CA ALA A 263 -3.18 -2.95 9.74
C ALA A 263 -2.19 -2.72 8.60
N LEU A 264 -0.92 -2.65 8.95
CA LEU A 264 0.18 -2.48 8.01
C LEU A 264 1.14 -3.66 8.17
N VAL A 265 1.31 -4.43 7.11
CA VAL A 265 2.34 -5.47 6.98
C VAL A 265 3.44 -4.91 6.09
N THR A 266 4.66 -4.89 6.59
CA THR A 266 5.81 -4.38 5.84
C THR A 266 6.87 -5.46 5.72
N LEU A 267 7.24 -5.79 4.47
CA LEU A 267 8.39 -6.62 4.15
C LEU A 267 9.50 -5.76 3.58
N THR A 268 10.70 -5.97 4.08
CA THR A 268 11.93 -5.40 3.52
C THR A 268 12.76 -6.52 2.94
N LEU A 269 13.12 -6.41 1.66
CA LEU A 269 13.91 -7.39 0.93
C LEU A 269 15.28 -6.77 0.63
N GLN A 270 16.33 -7.37 1.14
CA GLN A 270 17.70 -6.93 0.90
C GLN A 270 18.41 -7.97 0.04
N ALA A 271 18.79 -7.60 -1.18
CA ALA A 271 19.59 -8.47 -2.03
C ALA A 271 21.04 -8.44 -1.58
N ALA A 272 21.65 -9.63 -1.39
CA ALA A 272 23.07 -9.75 -1.15
C ALA A 272 23.85 -9.33 -2.41
N SER A 273 24.81 -8.41 -2.26
CA SER A 273 25.66 -8.02 -3.37
C SER A 273 26.81 -9.02 -3.53
N SER A 274 26.82 -9.73 -4.64
CA SER A 274 27.93 -10.64 -4.99
C SER A 274 29.17 -9.95 -5.51
N THR A 275 29.11 -8.65 -5.86
CA THR A 275 30.25 -7.87 -6.38
C THR A 275 30.22 -6.44 -5.85
N ARG A 276 31.31 -6.05 -5.20
CA ARG A 276 31.69 -4.67 -4.77
C ARG A 276 30.56 -3.62 -4.73
N GLY A 277 29.72 -3.68 -3.71
CA GLY A 277 29.40 -2.40 -3.07
C GLY A 277 28.00 -1.86 -3.11
N SER A 278 26.99 -2.41 -3.77
CA SER A 278 25.64 -1.86 -3.55
C SER A 278 24.53 -2.90 -3.72
N GLY A 279 24.15 -3.55 -2.60
CA GLY A 279 22.91 -4.30 -2.53
C GLY A 279 21.71 -3.39 -2.82
N THR A 280 20.61 -3.95 -3.28
CA THR A 280 19.35 -3.22 -3.43
C THR A 280 18.41 -3.56 -2.27
N THR A 281 17.60 -2.57 -1.86
CA THR A 281 16.59 -2.78 -0.83
C THR A 281 15.22 -2.48 -1.40
N GLY A 282 14.39 -3.52 -1.56
CA GLY A 282 12.98 -3.38 -1.89
C GLY A 282 12.10 -3.40 -0.65
N THR A 283 10.92 -2.82 -0.75
CA THR A 283 9.96 -2.79 0.35
C THR A 283 8.55 -3.01 -0.19
N LEU A 284 7.83 -3.95 0.42
CA LEU A 284 6.42 -4.18 0.16
C LEU A 284 5.60 -3.77 1.38
N HIS A 285 4.70 -2.81 1.20
CA HIS A 285 3.71 -2.41 2.21
C HIS A 285 2.34 -2.92 1.79
N LEU A 286 1.73 -3.76 2.63
CA LEU A 286 0.37 -4.26 2.47
C LEU A 286 -0.48 -3.65 3.58
N VAL A 287 -1.51 -2.89 3.21
CA VAL A 287 -2.25 -2.05 4.14
C VAL A 287 -3.74 -2.36 4.07
N ASP A 288 -4.28 -2.92 5.15
CA ASP A 288 -5.72 -3.10 5.35
C ASP A 288 -6.28 -1.91 6.13
N LEU A 289 -6.98 -1.01 5.44
CA LEU A 289 -7.54 0.19 6.06
C LEU A 289 -8.87 -0.12 6.78
N ALA A 290 -9.13 0.62 7.85
CA ALA A 290 -10.42 0.65 8.52
C ALA A 290 -11.56 1.06 7.56
N GLY A 291 -12.81 0.87 7.98
CA GLY A 291 -14.00 1.25 7.20
C GLY A 291 -14.05 2.76 6.91
N SER A 292 -14.42 3.11 5.67
CA SER A 292 -14.47 4.50 5.22
C SER A 292 -15.82 5.17 5.45
N GLU A 293 -16.78 4.47 6.02
CA GLU A 293 -18.12 5.00 6.30
C GLU A 293 -18.10 6.15 7.31
N ARG A 294 -19.06 7.05 7.15
CA ARG A 294 -19.17 8.25 8.00
C ARG A 294 -19.64 7.91 9.41
N ALA A 295 -19.05 8.57 10.43
CA ALA A 295 -19.32 8.36 11.84
C ALA A 295 -20.82 8.48 12.24
N TRP A 296 -21.60 9.33 11.53
CA TRP A 296 -23.02 9.51 11.81
C TRP A 296 -23.87 8.27 11.48
N LYS A 297 -23.44 7.42 10.53
CA LYS A 297 -24.09 6.12 10.28
C LYS A 297 -23.84 5.11 11.40
N ALA A 298 -22.68 5.18 12.05
CA ALA A 298 -22.36 4.35 13.20
C ALA A 298 -23.21 4.70 14.44
N GLY A 299 -23.70 5.95 14.54
CA GLY A 299 -24.58 6.43 15.59
C GLY A 299 -26.10 6.28 15.32
N GLY A 300 -26.49 5.82 14.14
CA GLY A 300 -27.91 5.76 13.72
C GLY A 300 -28.78 4.70 14.40
N VAL A 301 -28.22 3.94 15.37
CA VAL A 301 -28.96 2.97 16.21
C VAL A 301 -28.85 3.35 17.70
N CYS A 302 -28.55 4.60 18.03
CA CYS A 302 -28.59 5.07 19.42
C CYS A 302 -30.01 5.03 19.93
N ARG A 303 -30.40 3.88 20.53
CA ARG A 303 -31.72 3.66 21.15
C ARG A 303 -31.87 4.22 22.57
N ALA A 304 -30.79 4.75 23.17
CA ALA A 304 -30.88 5.38 24.48
C ALA A 304 -29.86 6.51 24.60
N ARG A 305 -30.31 7.74 24.89
CA ARG A 305 -29.43 8.83 25.30
C ARG A 305 -28.80 8.45 26.64
N GLY A 306 -27.47 8.18 26.65
CA GLY A 306 -26.72 8.04 27.89
C GLY A 306 -25.91 6.76 28.07
N ASP A 307 -25.86 5.85 27.07
CA ASP A 307 -25.02 4.67 27.17
C ASP A 307 -23.53 5.06 26.99
N PRO A 308 -22.65 4.79 27.97
CA PRO A 308 -21.22 5.06 27.87
C PRO A 308 -20.55 4.32 26.70
N ASP A 309 -21.06 3.16 26.30
CA ASP A 309 -20.59 2.38 25.16
C ASP A 309 -20.84 3.09 23.82
N ASP A 310 -21.96 3.78 23.68
CA ASP A 310 -22.27 4.58 22.48
C ASP A 310 -21.34 5.78 22.34
N ALA A 311 -21.00 6.43 23.45
CA ALA A 311 -20.05 7.53 23.46
C ALA A 311 -18.65 7.08 23.06
N GLN A 312 -18.22 5.90 23.50
CA GLN A 312 -16.93 5.31 23.10
C GLN A 312 -16.92 4.95 21.62
N ARG A 313 -17.96 4.26 21.12
CA ARG A 313 -18.11 3.92 19.70
C ARG A 313 -18.05 5.16 18.78
N LEU A 314 -18.71 6.23 19.20
CA LEU A 314 -18.69 7.48 18.45
C LEU A 314 -17.32 8.14 18.43
N ARG A 315 -16.57 8.10 19.55
CA ARG A 315 -15.17 8.57 19.60
C ARG A 315 -14.27 7.77 18.67
N GLU A 316 -14.37 6.45 18.69
CA GLU A 316 -13.63 5.54 17.78
C GLU A 316 -13.95 5.85 16.32
N ALA A 317 -15.21 5.94 15.94
CA ALA A 317 -15.64 6.25 14.58
C ALA A 317 -15.13 7.63 14.12
N ARG A 318 -15.11 8.63 15.01
CA ARG A 318 -14.53 9.96 14.71
C ARG A 318 -13.02 9.88 14.48
N THR A 319 -12.30 9.08 15.28
CA THR A 319 -10.85 8.92 15.14
C THR A 319 -10.48 8.21 13.85
N ILE A 320 -11.21 7.16 13.47
CA ILE A 320 -11.05 6.46 12.19
C ILE A 320 -11.29 7.42 11.02
N ASN A 321 -12.40 8.16 11.05
CA ASN A 321 -12.70 9.13 10.00
C ASN A 321 -11.64 10.22 9.91
N ARG A 322 -11.05 10.66 11.04
CA ARG A 322 -9.97 11.62 11.07
C ARG A 322 -8.73 11.09 10.36
N SER A 323 -8.30 9.85 10.61
CA SER A 323 -7.13 9.24 9.95
C SER A 323 -7.33 9.09 8.44
N LEU A 324 -8.53 8.67 8.00
CA LEU A 324 -8.86 8.56 6.57
C LEU A 324 -9.03 9.94 5.90
N LEU A 325 -9.53 10.94 6.62
CA LEU A 325 -9.59 12.33 6.15
C LEU A 325 -8.19 12.91 5.98
N ALA A 326 -7.28 12.65 6.93
CA ALA A 326 -5.86 13.02 6.82
C ALA A 326 -5.21 12.38 5.58
N LEU A 327 -5.49 11.09 5.32
CA LEU A 327 -5.05 10.43 4.08
C LEU A 327 -5.61 11.14 2.84
N GLY A 328 -6.89 11.54 2.85
CA GLY A 328 -7.48 12.34 1.79
C GLY A 328 -6.80 13.70 1.59
N GLY A 329 -6.36 14.35 2.68
CA GLY A 329 -5.56 15.57 2.66
C GLY A 329 -4.19 15.38 2.02
N VAL A 330 -3.49 14.29 2.38
CA VAL A 330 -2.21 13.88 1.77
C VAL A 330 -2.39 13.67 0.26
N MET A 331 -3.39 12.90 -0.16
CA MET A 331 -3.66 12.65 -1.59
C MET A 331 -3.96 13.96 -2.35
N THR A 332 -4.69 14.88 -1.75
CA THR A 332 -4.99 16.19 -2.34
C THR A 332 -3.73 17.04 -2.49
N ALA A 333 -2.86 17.05 -1.47
CA ALA A 333 -1.61 17.80 -1.50
C ALA A 333 -0.63 17.24 -2.54
N LEU A 334 -0.49 15.90 -2.62
CA LEU A 334 0.33 15.21 -3.61
C LEU A 334 -0.17 15.50 -5.04
N ARG A 335 -1.49 15.36 -5.29
CA ARG A 335 -2.10 15.68 -6.59
C ARG A 335 -1.82 17.11 -7.03
N SER A 336 -1.90 18.04 -6.10
CA SER A 336 -1.65 19.47 -6.36
C SER A 336 -0.17 19.84 -6.31
N ARG A 337 0.74 18.87 -6.17
CA ARG A 337 2.20 19.05 -6.08
C ARG A 337 2.59 20.15 -5.09
N ARG A 338 1.90 20.21 -3.93
CA ARG A 338 2.18 21.21 -2.90
C ARG A 338 3.56 20.96 -2.28
N ALA A 339 4.28 22.02 -1.96
CA ALA A 339 5.58 21.95 -1.28
C ALA A 339 5.48 21.26 0.09
N HIS A 340 4.37 21.48 0.81
CA HIS A 340 4.08 20.81 2.08
C HIS A 340 2.97 19.78 1.91
N VAL A 341 3.27 18.52 2.26
CA VAL A 341 2.32 17.40 2.30
C VAL A 341 2.06 17.03 3.76
N PRO A 342 0.79 17.02 4.21
CA PRO A 342 0.45 16.92 5.64
C PRO A 342 0.50 15.47 6.16
N PHE A 343 1.65 14.81 6.04
CA PHE A 343 1.83 13.45 6.55
C PHE A 343 1.76 13.35 8.08
N ARG A 344 1.88 14.48 8.80
CA ARG A 344 1.88 14.49 10.27
C ARG A 344 0.48 14.54 10.90
N ASP A 345 -0.58 14.63 10.12
CA ASP A 345 -1.95 14.83 10.61
C ASP A 345 -2.56 13.57 11.25
N SER A 346 -2.00 12.37 10.98
CA SER A 346 -2.38 11.12 11.63
C SER A 346 -1.21 10.14 11.70
N GLN A 347 -1.30 9.13 12.58
CA GLN A 347 -0.31 8.07 12.63
C GLN A 347 -0.29 7.25 11.34
N LEU A 348 -1.46 7.04 10.73
CA LEU A 348 -1.59 6.37 9.44
C LEU A 348 -0.77 7.09 8.36
N THR A 349 -0.97 8.38 8.18
CA THR A 349 -0.28 9.15 7.14
C THR A 349 1.21 9.27 7.40
N ARG A 350 1.64 9.32 8.68
CA ARG A 350 3.05 9.25 9.06
C ARG A 350 3.70 7.94 8.61
N LEU A 351 3.08 6.80 8.95
CA LEU A 351 3.60 5.49 8.59
C LEU A 351 3.59 5.24 7.07
N LEU A 352 2.64 5.81 6.35
CA LEU A 352 2.56 5.73 4.89
C LEU A 352 3.49 6.69 4.15
N GLN A 353 4.13 7.64 4.82
CA GLN A 353 5.02 8.62 4.18
C GLN A 353 6.11 7.97 3.31
N PRO A 354 6.84 6.92 3.74
CA PRO A 354 7.83 6.26 2.90
C PRO A 354 7.23 5.53 1.69
N ALA A 355 5.99 5.08 1.82
CA ALA A 355 5.26 4.30 0.83
C ALA A 355 4.54 5.16 -0.23
N LEU A 356 4.30 6.44 0.09
CA LEU A 356 3.66 7.44 -0.78
C LEU A 356 4.65 8.56 -1.18
N GLY A 357 5.93 8.35 -0.92
CA GLY A 357 6.99 9.28 -1.28
C GLY A 357 7.37 9.21 -2.77
N PRO A 358 8.19 10.18 -3.24
CA PRO A 358 8.63 10.21 -4.62
C PRO A 358 9.37 8.92 -5.02
N GLY A 359 8.98 8.33 -6.14
CA GLY A 359 9.57 7.12 -6.69
C GLY A 359 9.08 5.82 -6.07
N ALA A 360 8.06 5.86 -5.21
CA ALA A 360 7.32 4.67 -4.78
C ALA A 360 6.26 4.28 -5.81
N THR A 361 5.91 3.01 -5.85
CA THR A 361 4.77 2.49 -6.62
C THR A 361 3.62 2.23 -5.66
N ALA A 362 2.47 2.84 -5.88
CA ALA A 362 1.31 2.64 -5.03
C ALA A 362 0.10 2.15 -5.82
N VAL A 363 -0.66 1.23 -5.22
CA VAL A 363 -1.89 0.67 -5.77
C VAL A 363 -2.99 0.77 -4.73
N LEU A 364 -4.08 1.43 -5.09
CA LEU A 364 -5.32 1.43 -4.32
C LEU A 364 -6.23 0.31 -4.82
N LEU A 365 -6.57 -0.64 -3.96
CA LEU A 365 -7.65 -1.59 -4.20
C LEU A 365 -8.93 -1.09 -3.55
N LEU A 366 -9.78 -0.47 -4.34
CA LEU A 366 -11.07 0.03 -3.92
C LEU A 366 -12.08 -1.11 -3.80
N GLN A 367 -12.75 -1.21 -2.65
CA GLN A 367 -13.82 -2.18 -2.40
C GLN A 367 -15.15 -1.45 -2.31
N ILE A 368 -16.12 -1.83 -3.12
CA ILE A 368 -17.45 -1.21 -3.14
C ILE A 368 -18.58 -2.23 -3.00
N SER A 369 -19.69 -1.75 -2.45
CA SER A 369 -20.95 -2.49 -2.38
C SER A 369 -21.91 -2.02 -3.48
N THR A 370 -22.66 -2.95 -4.06
CA THR A 370 -23.73 -2.65 -5.02
C THR A 370 -25.10 -2.48 -4.38
N ARG A 371 -25.21 -2.69 -3.04
CA ARG A 371 -26.47 -2.59 -2.32
C ARG A 371 -27.03 -1.17 -2.34
N PRO A 372 -28.34 -0.99 -2.50
CA PRO A 372 -28.97 0.34 -2.51
C PRO A 372 -28.71 1.16 -1.24
N GLU A 373 -28.72 0.52 -0.07
CA GLU A 373 -28.45 1.15 1.23
C GLU A 373 -27.02 1.71 1.36
N ASP A 374 -26.07 1.12 0.64
CA ASP A 374 -24.66 1.49 0.67
C ASP A 374 -24.27 2.50 -0.41
N LEU A 375 -25.19 2.83 -1.32
CA LEU A 375 -24.92 3.63 -2.51
C LEU A 375 -24.26 4.97 -2.20
N GLY A 376 -24.66 5.63 -1.11
CA GLY A 376 -24.06 6.90 -0.69
C GLY A 376 -22.58 6.78 -0.34
N GLU A 377 -22.19 5.70 0.36
CA GLU A 377 -20.80 5.44 0.72
C GLU A 377 -20.00 4.92 -0.48
N THR A 378 -20.62 4.12 -1.35
CA THR A 378 -20.03 3.69 -2.62
C THR A 378 -19.64 4.88 -3.48
N VAL A 379 -20.53 5.87 -3.64
CA VAL A 379 -20.23 7.12 -4.38
C VAL A 379 -19.11 7.93 -3.70
N CYS A 380 -19.08 7.99 -2.36
CA CYS A 380 -17.99 8.67 -1.64
C CYS A 380 -16.65 7.98 -1.87
N SER A 381 -16.62 6.63 -1.83
CA SER A 381 -15.43 5.82 -2.06
C SER A 381 -14.92 5.96 -3.50
N LEU A 382 -15.81 5.97 -4.49
CA LEU A 382 -15.46 6.21 -5.90
C LEU A 382 -14.89 7.63 -6.12
N LYS A 383 -15.44 8.65 -5.48
CA LYS A 383 -14.89 10.02 -5.52
C LYS A 383 -13.51 10.11 -4.88
N PHE A 384 -13.25 9.35 -3.82
CA PHE A 384 -11.92 9.26 -3.25
C PHE A 384 -10.95 8.59 -4.23
N ALA A 385 -11.32 7.46 -4.79
CA ALA A 385 -10.53 6.71 -5.76
C ALA A 385 -10.18 7.55 -7.01
N GLU A 386 -11.13 8.28 -7.57
CA GLU A 386 -10.91 9.22 -8.68
C GLU A 386 -9.84 10.27 -8.36
N ARG A 387 -9.83 10.79 -7.12
CA ARG A 387 -8.79 11.74 -6.68
C ARG A 387 -7.43 11.09 -6.52
N VAL A 388 -7.40 9.85 -6.01
CA VAL A 388 -6.18 9.07 -5.82
C VAL A 388 -5.52 8.70 -7.15
N GLY A 389 -6.30 8.28 -8.16
CA GLY A 389 -5.79 7.97 -9.50
C GLY A 389 -5.15 9.15 -10.24
N GLN A 390 -5.42 10.38 -9.78
CA GLN A 390 -4.80 11.61 -10.30
C GLN A 390 -3.49 11.99 -9.57
N VAL A 391 -3.06 11.21 -8.57
CA VAL A 391 -1.83 11.48 -7.82
C VAL A 391 -0.63 10.89 -8.57
N GLU A 392 0.36 11.73 -8.86
CA GLU A 392 1.62 11.34 -9.47
C GLU A 392 2.72 11.30 -8.41
N LEU A 393 3.29 10.12 -8.16
CA LEU A 393 4.43 9.92 -7.26
C LEU A 393 5.78 10.05 -8.01
N GLY A 394 5.73 10.23 -9.33
CA GLY A 394 6.89 10.26 -10.22
C GLY A 394 7.39 8.85 -10.58
N PRO A 395 8.39 8.76 -11.47
CA PRO A 395 8.90 7.47 -11.94
C PRO A 395 9.46 6.64 -10.79
N ALA A 396 9.15 5.35 -10.79
CA ALA A 396 9.62 4.41 -9.78
C ALA A 396 11.15 4.40 -9.68
N ARG A 397 11.69 4.44 -8.46
CA ARG A 397 13.13 4.49 -8.21
C ARG A 397 13.60 3.30 -7.40
N ARG A 398 14.69 2.68 -7.84
CA ARG A 398 15.38 1.62 -7.08
C ARG A 398 16.09 2.23 -5.88
N ARG A 399 15.93 1.60 -4.72
CA ARG A 399 16.67 1.95 -3.50
C ARG A 399 17.94 1.12 -3.42
N ARG A 400 19.08 1.75 -3.25
CA ARG A 400 20.36 1.09 -2.96
C ARG A 400 20.47 0.84 -1.46
N ALA A 401 20.93 -0.33 -1.06
CA ALA A 401 21.28 -0.62 0.33
C ALA A 401 22.40 0.35 0.78
N ARG A 402 22.18 1.00 1.92
CA ARG A 402 23.23 1.87 2.49
C ARG A 402 24.32 0.99 3.08
N ARG A 403 25.58 1.35 2.81
CA ARG A 403 26.70 0.79 3.55
C ARG A 403 26.54 1.20 5.02
N SER A 404 26.51 0.22 5.92
CA SER A 404 26.80 0.45 7.33
C SER A 404 28.27 0.83 7.43
N GLY A 405 28.56 2.14 7.48
CA GLY A 405 29.90 2.62 7.74
C GLY A 405 30.25 2.30 9.17
N THR A 406 31.07 1.29 9.41
CA THR A 406 31.93 1.23 10.58
C THR A 406 32.80 2.49 10.59
N PRO A 407 32.93 3.22 11.70
CA PRO A 407 33.88 4.31 11.79
C PRO A 407 35.30 3.71 11.68
N SER A 408 35.93 3.91 10.53
CA SER A 408 37.33 3.59 10.36
C SER A 408 38.15 4.47 11.28
N SER A 409 38.93 3.80 12.13
CA SER A 409 40.01 4.33 12.96
C SER A 409 40.85 5.37 12.19
N LEU A 410 41.18 6.44 12.91
CA LEU A 410 42.19 7.43 12.52
C LEU A 410 43.46 6.72 12.04
N SER A 411 43.85 6.94 10.80
CA SER A 411 45.23 6.81 10.37
C SER A 411 45.83 8.20 10.36
N THR A 412 46.72 8.42 11.32
CA THR A 412 47.71 9.47 11.32
C THR A 412 48.73 9.22 10.20
N ASP A 413 48.72 10.03 9.19
CA ASP A 413 49.87 10.24 8.31
C ASP A 413 50.00 11.72 7.98
N THR A 414 51.05 12.32 8.58
CA THR A 414 51.55 13.64 8.28
C THR A 414 52.44 13.55 7.01
N PRO A 415 52.42 14.55 6.16
CA PRO A 415 53.68 15.12 5.71
C PRO A 415 53.72 16.64 5.84
N LEU A 416 54.90 17.05 6.25
CA LEU A 416 55.44 18.40 6.32
C LEU A 416 55.44 19.12 4.94
N THR A 417 55.21 20.40 5.00
CA THR A 417 55.93 21.56 4.43
C THR A 417 55.01 22.63 3.87
N GLY A 418 55.24 23.86 4.32
CA GLY A 418 55.19 25.02 3.45
C GLY A 418 54.32 26.20 3.88
N THR A 419 54.87 27.10 4.67
CA THR A 419 54.75 28.57 4.73
C THR A 419 53.44 29.25 5.17
N PRO A 420 53.53 30.26 6.04
CA PRO A 420 52.39 30.90 6.68
C PRO A 420 51.92 32.16 5.95
N CYS A 421 50.61 32.32 5.84
CA CYS A 421 50.02 33.63 5.48
C CYS A 421 49.26 34.17 6.69
N THR A 422 49.59 35.36 7.10
CA THR A 422 49.05 36.20 8.15
C THR A 422 47.58 36.55 8.00
N PRO A 423 46.80 36.59 9.06
CA PRO A 423 45.43 37.10 9.00
C PRO A 423 45.36 38.60 9.32
N THR A 424 44.61 39.34 8.52
CA THR A 424 44.20 40.71 8.79
C THR A 424 42.98 40.75 9.71
N PRO A 425 42.89 41.77 10.61
CA PRO A 425 41.79 41.83 11.60
C PRO A 425 40.57 42.53 11.08
N SER A 426 39.40 42.00 11.40
CA SER A 426 38.08 42.62 11.21
C SER A 426 37.76 43.58 12.35
N PRO A 427 36.98 44.68 12.11
CA PRO A 427 36.68 45.69 13.13
C PRO A 427 35.50 45.26 14.03
N GLY A 428 35.58 45.76 15.27
CA GLY A 428 34.78 45.37 16.42
C GLY A 428 33.33 45.80 16.43
N SER A 429 32.54 45.03 17.15
CA SER A 429 31.17 45.33 17.58
C SER A 429 31.17 46.08 18.94
N PRO A 430 30.23 46.97 19.22
CA PRO A 430 30.16 47.73 20.46
C PRO A 430 29.55 46.93 21.65
N PRO A 431 29.82 47.35 22.89
CA PRO A 431 29.47 46.58 24.09
C PRO A 431 28.02 46.82 24.58
N SER A 432 27.47 45.77 25.18
CA SER A 432 26.17 45.79 25.88
C SER A 432 26.32 46.40 27.29
N PRO A 433 25.32 47.17 27.81
CA PRO A 433 25.32 47.61 29.18
C PRO A 433 24.79 46.53 30.13
N GLY A 434 25.40 46.45 31.30
CA GLY A 434 25.09 45.54 32.39
C GLY A 434 23.92 45.97 33.27
N PRO A 435 23.55 45.18 34.29
CA PRO A 435 22.27 45.31 34.97
C PRO A 435 22.32 46.20 36.19
N ASP A 436 21.24 46.92 36.41
CA ASP A 436 21.00 47.61 37.69
C ASP A 436 19.85 46.96 38.44
N SER A 437 20.15 46.79 39.74
CA SER A 437 19.34 46.23 40.81
C SER A 437 18.30 47.22 41.31
N GLY A 438 17.11 46.73 41.64
CA GLY A 438 16.13 47.55 42.36
C GLY A 438 14.93 46.76 42.87
N SER A 439 14.95 46.57 44.17
CA SER A 439 13.92 45.96 45.05
C SER A 439 12.50 46.56 44.93
N SER A 440 11.52 45.75 45.23
CA SER A 440 10.60 45.94 46.38
C SER A 440 9.15 45.60 46.09
N SER A 441 8.64 44.69 46.87
CA SER A 441 7.37 44.64 47.61
C SER A 441 6.03 44.55 46.88
N ALA A 442 5.39 43.43 47.12
CA ALA A 442 4.13 43.21 47.85
C ALA A 442 2.80 43.56 47.16
N LEU A 443 1.94 42.61 47.18
CA LEU A 443 0.56 42.50 47.67
C LEU A 443 -0.41 41.83 46.69
N VAL A 444 -0.91 40.69 47.14
CA VAL A 444 -2.19 40.05 46.76
C VAL A 444 -3.31 40.85 47.44
N PRO A 445 -4.54 40.96 46.91
CA PRO A 445 -5.60 40.01 47.20
C PRO A 445 -6.50 39.75 45.99
N GLN A 446 -6.99 38.51 45.83
CA GLN A 446 -8.26 37.88 46.19
C GLN A 446 -9.58 38.52 45.71
N GLU A 447 -10.42 37.60 45.14
CA GLU A 447 -11.91 37.60 45.04
C GLU A 447 -12.52 38.50 43.98
N ASP A 448 -13.57 38.23 43.27
CA ASP A 448 -14.64 37.23 43.32
C ASP A 448 -15.52 37.33 42.06
N LEU A 449 -16.19 36.19 41.69
CA LEU A 449 -17.60 36.06 41.30
C LEU A 449 -18.14 36.57 39.94
N LEU A 450 -18.73 35.62 39.21
CA LEU A 450 -20.04 35.63 38.52
C LEU A 450 -20.18 36.39 37.19
N SER A 451 -20.30 35.68 36.12
CA SER A 451 -21.59 35.40 35.39
C SER A 451 -21.35 34.35 34.31
#